data_c47811c206407a204323febaa13b77ff
#
_entry.id   c47811c206407a204323febaa13b77ff
#
_cell.length_a   1.000
_cell.length_b   1.000
_cell.length_c   1.000
_cell.angle_alpha   90.00
_cell.angle_beta   90.00
_cell.angle_gamma   90.00
#
_symmetry.space_group_name_H-M   'P 1'
#
loop_
_entity.id
_entity.type
_entity.pdbx_description
1 polymer ?
#
loop_
_entity_poly.entity_id
_entity_poly.type
_entity_poly.pdbx_seq_one_letter_code
_entity_poly.pdbx_strand_id
1 'polypeptide(L)'
;MSSIRSSTAPIDIRQMETVDYRVARQLQQELADDRAAGGTDKLLLLEHPSVYTAGRRTAAHERPADGTPVVDTDRGGKITWHGPGQLVGYPIIGLAEPLDVVNYVRRIEESLIKVCTDVGLQAGRIDGRSGVWVPAGGGRPARKVAAIGVRVSRATTLHGFALNCDCDLGAFETIVPCGISDAGVTSISAELGHRVGVEDVRSAVAEAVCDALDGRLAVHLTTGPAPQPAVARASSPEG
;
A
#
# COMPACT_ATOMS: atom_id res chain seq x y z
N MET A 1 -19.00 -9.05 1.40
CA MET A 1 -18.52 -8.99 2.82
C MET A 1 -19.13 -7.77 3.50
N SER A 2 -19.20 -7.72 4.84
CA SER A 2 -19.61 -6.49 5.54
C SER A 2 -18.52 -5.41 5.47
N SER A 3 -18.91 -4.14 5.57
CA SER A 3 -17.96 -3.03 5.73
C SER A 3 -17.11 -3.23 7.00
N ILE A 4 -15.84 -2.82 6.97
CA ILE A 4 -14.99 -2.77 8.16
C ILE A 4 -15.04 -1.40 8.86
N ARG A 5 -15.69 -0.44 8.24
CA ARG A 5 -15.81 0.93 8.74
C ARG A 5 -16.96 1.06 9.72
N SER A 6 -16.79 1.93 10.70
CA SER A 6 -17.85 2.33 11.64
C SER A 6 -18.85 3.32 11.05
N SER A 7 -18.67 3.76 9.80
CA SER A 7 -19.53 4.71 9.09
C SER A 7 -19.90 4.17 7.71
N THR A 8 -21.12 4.46 7.26
CA THR A 8 -21.59 4.20 5.88
C THR A 8 -21.49 5.44 4.98
N ALA A 9 -21.12 6.60 5.54
CA ALA A 9 -20.92 7.82 4.75
C ALA A 9 -19.80 7.62 3.72
N PRO A 10 -19.85 8.29 2.56
CA PRO A 10 -18.78 8.25 1.58
C PRO A 10 -17.43 8.64 2.19
N ILE A 11 -16.35 8.03 1.73
CA ILE A 11 -14.98 8.41 2.10
C ILE A 11 -14.63 9.69 1.33
N ASP A 12 -14.16 10.72 2.02
CA ASP A 12 -13.61 11.95 1.41
C ASP A 12 -12.22 11.64 0.83
N ILE A 13 -12.14 11.54 -0.51
CA ILE A 13 -10.89 11.24 -1.23
C ILE A 13 -10.18 12.55 -1.56
N ARG A 14 -8.95 12.71 -1.07
CA ARG A 14 -8.10 13.86 -1.34
C ARG A 14 -6.88 13.43 -2.14
N GLN A 15 -6.88 13.79 -3.41
CA GLN A 15 -5.72 13.63 -4.29
C GLN A 15 -4.84 14.87 -4.14
N MET A 16 -3.60 14.65 -3.76
CA MET A 16 -2.62 15.71 -3.52
C MET A 16 -1.41 15.47 -4.41
N GLU A 17 -0.66 16.51 -4.68
CA GLU A 17 0.62 16.44 -5.37
C GLU A 17 1.72 15.88 -4.43
N THR A 18 2.96 16.30 -4.65
CA THR A 18 4.08 15.95 -3.76
C THR A 18 4.01 16.76 -2.47
N VAL A 19 3.95 16.08 -1.32
CA VAL A 19 3.82 16.68 0.02
C VAL A 19 4.98 16.24 0.91
N ASP A 20 5.62 17.16 1.62
CA ASP A 20 6.62 16.81 2.63
C ASP A 20 6.06 15.82 3.65
N TYR A 21 6.89 14.84 4.05
CA TYR A 21 6.43 13.76 4.93
C TYR A 21 5.95 14.26 6.30
N ARG A 22 6.63 15.25 6.87
CA ARG A 22 6.26 15.80 8.20
C ARG A 22 4.96 16.58 8.13
N VAL A 23 4.74 17.32 7.03
CA VAL A 23 3.48 18.03 6.75
C VAL A 23 2.34 17.03 6.59
N ALA A 24 2.53 15.98 5.79
CA ALA A 24 1.52 14.94 5.62
C ALA A 24 1.23 14.20 6.92
N ARG A 25 2.25 13.95 7.77
CA ARG A 25 2.08 13.33 9.08
C ARG A 25 1.25 14.20 10.03
N GLN A 26 1.50 15.51 10.05
CA GLN A 26 0.70 16.43 10.85
C GLN A 26 -0.74 16.45 10.37
N LEU A 27 -0.98 16.55 9.07
CA LEU A 27 -2.31 16.49 8.48
C LEU A 27 -3.05 15.19 8.85
N GLN A 28 -2.37 14.04 8.78
CA GLN A 28 -2.96 12.77 9.21
C GLN A 28 -3.42 12.81 10.67
N GLN A 29 -2.63 13.41 11.57
CA GLN A 29 -3.00 13.48 12.98
C GLN A 29 -4.25 14.38 13.18
N GLU A 30 -4.29 15.54 12.53
CA GLU A 30 -5.45 16.45 12.58
C GLU A 30 -6.72 15.76 12.05
N LEU A 31 -6.62 15.05 10.93
CA LEU A 31 -7.74 14.31 10.35
C LEU A 31 -8.16 13.10 11.20
N ALA A 32 -7.22 12.45 11.87
CA ALA A 32 -7.52 11.34 12.77
C ALA A 32 -8.22 11.85 14.05
N ASP A 33 -7.84 13.00 14.56
CA ASP A 33 -8.51 13.65 15.70
C ASP A 33 -9.92 14.08 15.32
N ASP A 34 -10.12 14.70 14.15
CA ASP A 34 -11.44 15.01 13.59
C ASP A 34 -12.29 13.75 13.45
N ARG A 35 -11.72 12.67 12.85
CA ARG A 35 -12.44 11.41 12.67
C ARG A 35 -12.84 10.78 14.01
N ALA A 36 -11.97 10.78 15.00
CA ALA A 36 -12.25 10.28 16.33
C ALA A 36 -13.33 11.10 17.08
N ALA A 37 -13.50 12.37 16.72
CA ALA A 37 -14.57 13.25 17.21
C ALA A 37 -15.89 13.11 16.42
N GLY A 38 -15.99 12.17 15.48
CA GLY A 38 -17.21 11.92 14.69
C GLY A 38 -17.19 12.49 13.27
N GLY A 39 -16.07 13.03 12.82
CA GLY A 39 -15.88 13.48 11.44
C GLY A 39 -15.93 12.34 10.42
N THR A 40 -15.84 12.66 9.13
CA THR A 40 -15.90 11.70 8.03
C THR A 40 -14.59 10.92 7.85
N ASP A 41 -14.69 9.71 7.32
CA ASP A 41 -13.52 8.94 6.85
C ASP A 41 -12.85 9.65 5.67
N LYS A 42 -11.52 9.57 5.60
CA LYS A 42 -10.73 10.23 4.54
C LYS A 42 -9.70 9.27 3.94
N LEU A 43 -9.42 9.46 2.66
CA LEU A 43 -8.32 8.80 1.96
C LEU A 43 -7.43 9.86 1.32
N LEU A 44 -6.21 10.02 1.81
CA LEU A 44 -5.21 10.86 1.16
C LEU A 44 -4.40 10.02 0.18
N LEU A 45 -4.23 10.51 -1.06
CA LEU A 45 -3.36 9.93 -2.08
C LEU A 45 -2.37 11.00 -2.54
N LEU A 46 -1.08 10.72 -2.43
CA LEU A 46 -0.01 11.69 -2.67
C LEU A 46 1.32 10.99 -3.00
N GLU A 47 2.31 11.79 -3.31
CA GLU A 47 3.72 11.40 -3.34
C GLU A 47 4.50 12.17 -2.28
N HIS A 48 5.69 11.70 -1.92
CA HIS A 48 6.64 12.43 -1.08
C HIS A 48 7.89 12.81 -1.84
N PRO A 49 8.60 13.88 -1.48
CA PRO A 49 10.02 14.00 -1.76
C PRO A 49 10.76 12.81 -1.17
N SER A 50 11.96 12.51 -1.71
CA SER A 50 12.78 11.39 -1.20
C SER A 50 12.98 11.48 0.31
N VAL A 51 12.52 10.44 1.05
CA VAL A 51 12.60 10.37 2.50
C VAL A 51 12.63 8.92 3.00
N TYR A 52 13.51 8.64 3.97
CA TYR A 52 13.49 7.37 4.71
C TYR A 52 12.65 7.51 5.97
N THR A 53 11.82 6.51 6.25
CA THR A 53 10.99 6.47 7.46
C THR A 53 11.21 5.17 8.22
N ALA A 54 11.49 5.26 9.52
CA ALA A 54 11.69 4.11 10.40
C ALA A 54 10.44 3.83 11.22
N GLY A 55 9.82 2.66 11.01
CA GLY A 55 8.73 2.18 11.83
C GLY A 55 9.22 1.62 13.18
N ARG A 56 8.28 1.30 14.07
CA ARG A 56 8.55 0.88 15.46
C ARG A 56 9.47 -0.35 15.62
N ARG A 57 9.57 -1.20 14.59
CA ARG A 57 10.38 -2.42 14.60
C ARG A 57 11.72 -2.27 13.89
N THR A 58 12.11 -1.05 13.51
CA THR A 58 13.40 -0.79 12.85
C THR A 58 14.55 -0.97 13.83
N ALA A 59 15.45 -1.89 13.54
CA ALA A 59 16.70 -2.06 14.29
C ALA A 59 17.76 -1.06 13.81
N ALA A 60 18.76 -0.77 14.65
CA ALA A 60 19.80 0.21 14.34
C ALA A 60 20.60 -0.14 13.08
N HIS A 61 20.91 -1.42 12.88
CA HIS A 61 21.67 -1.92 11.72
C HIS A 61 20.88 -1.91 10.38
N GLU A 62 19.58 -1.66 10.42
CA GLU A 62 18.73 -1.58 9.23
C GLU A 62 18.71 -0.16 8.64
N ARG A 63 19.22 0.83 9.39
CA ARG A 63 19.31 2.22 8.96
C ARG A 63 20.51 2.44 8.03
N PRO A 64 20.46 3.47 7.16
CA PRO A 64 21.60 3.86 6.34
C PRO A 64 22.86 4.06 7.19
N ALA A 65 23.98 3.48 6.78
CA ALA A 65 25.24 3.60 7.49
C ALA A 65 26.01 4.89 7.14
N ASP A 66 25.59 5.58 6.08
CA ASP A 66 26.24 6.78 5.52
C ASP A 66 25.76 8.10 6.18
N GLY A 67 24.90 8.01 7.19
CA GLY A 67 24.34 9.18 7.87
C GLY A 67 23.14 9.81 7.17
N THR A 68 22.58 9.19 6.11
CA THR A 68 21.34 9.65 5.46
C THR A 68 20.23 9.85 6.49
N PRO A 69 19.57 11.03 6.50
CA PRO A 69 18.51 11.31 7.47
C PRO A 69 17.33 10.34 7.39
N VAL A 70 16.88 9.89 8.55
CA VAL A 70 15.72 8.98 8.68
C VAL A 70 14.71 9.60 9.65
N VAL A 71 13.44 9.66 9.25
CA VAL A 71 12.34 10.13 10.10
C VAL A 71 11.77 8.97 10.91
N ASP A 72 11.86 9.05 12.24
CA ASP A 72 11.23 8.08 13.12
C ASP A 72 9.71 8.24 13.16
N THR A 73 9.01 7.11 13.06
CA THR A 73 7.54 7.06 12.97
C THR A 73 6.96 6.05 13.93
N ASP A 74 5.68 6.19 14.22
CA ASP A 74 4.94 5.30 15.12
C ASP A 74 4.08 4.24 14.37
N ARG A 75 4.24 4.12 13.04
CA ARG A 75 3.62 3.04 12.25
C ARG A 75 4.22 1.67 12.60
N GLY A 76 3.49 0.63 12.29
CA GLY A 76 4.02 -0.73 12.26
C GLY A 76 5.11 -0.91 11.19
N GLY A 77 5.82 -2.03 11.26
CA GLY A 77 6.86 -2.37 10.30
C GLY A 77 8.23 -1.78 10.63
N LYS A 78 9.13 -1.90 9.67
CA LYS A 78 10.53 -1.50 9.74
C LYS A 78 10.79 -0.28 8.85
N ILE A 79 12.07 0.00 8.58
CA ILE A 79 12.48 1.08 7.70
C ILE A 79 11.96 0.88 6.26
N THR A 80 11.61 1.97 5.61
CA THR A 80 11.28 2.03 4.19
C THR A 80 11.68 3.39 3.62
N TRP A 81 11.61 3.50 2.32
CA TRP A 81 11.79 4.74 1.59
C TRP A 81 10.49 5.16 0.92
N HIS A 82 10.30 6.48 0.78
CA HIS A 82 9.28 7.11 -0.04
C HIS A 82 9.92 8.14 -0.96
N GLY A 83 9.37 8.30 -2.18
CA GLY A 83 9.87 9.27 -3.12
C GLY A 83 9.04 9.34 -4.40
N PRO A 84 9.45 10.17 -5.39
CA PRO A 84 8.77 10.32 -6.67
C PRO A 84 8.57 8.98 -7.38
N GLY A 85 7.41 8.81 -8.03
CA GLY A 85 7.03 7.57 -8.69
C GLY A 85 6.49 6.50 -7.75
N GLN A 86 6.29 6.81 -6.45
CA GLN A 86 5.65 5.94 -5.49
C GLN A 86 4.33 6.56 -5.02
N LEU A 87 3.20 5.91 -5.30
CA LEU A 87 1.90 6.34 -4.79
C LEU A 87 1.75 5.96 -3.31
N VAL A 88 1.64 6.98 -2.47
CA VAL A 88 1.38 6.81 -1.04
C VAL A 88 -0.09 7.06 -0.75
N GLY A 89 -0.72 6.15 0.01
CA GLY A 89 -2.10 6.26 0.45
C GLY A 89 -2.23 6.20 1.97
N TYR A 90 -2.95 7.17 2.51
CA TYR A 90 -3.25 7.28 3.94
C TYR A 90 -4.76 7.21 4.17
N PRO A 91 -5.34 6.01 4.39
CA PRO A 91 -6.72 5.89 4.81
C PRO A 91 -6.85 6.26 6.28
N ILE A 92 -7.58 7.33 6.58
CA ILE A 92 -7.94 7.78 7.93
C ILE A 92 -9.38 7.36 8.18
N ILE A 93 -9.55 6.16 8.69
CA ILE A 93 -10.82 5.43 8.73
C ILE A 93 -11.18 5.07 10.16
N GLY A 94 -12.40 5.31 10.56
CA GLY A 94 -12.94 4.74 11.81
C GLY A 94 -13.31 3.29 11.60
N LEU A 95 -12.69 2.39 12.35
CA LEU A 95 -12.97 0.96 12.29
C LEU A 95 -14.20 0.59 13.14
N ALA A 96 -15.01 -0.35 12.66
CA ALA A 96 -16.11 -0.92 13.41
C ALA A 96 -15.59 -1.86 14.52
N GLU A 97 -16.38 -1.98 15.58
CA GLU A 97 -16.11 -2.96 16.64
C GLU A 97 -16.73 -4.35 16.30
N PRO A 98 -16.07 -5.46 16.67
CA PRO A 98 -14.74 -5.53 17.31
C PRO A 98 -13.62 -5.16 16.33
N LEU A 99 -12.58 -4.48 16.82
CA LEU A 99 -11.47 -4.02 15.98
C LEU A 99 -10.72 -5.20 15.35
N ASP A 100 -10.71 -5.26 14.02
CA ASP A 100 -9.97 -6.27 13.25
C ASP A 100 -8.93 -5.60 12.34
N VAL A 101 -7.76 -5.30 12.92
CA VAL A 101 -6.64 -4.66 12.21
C VAL A 101 -6.05 -5.60 11.15
N VAL A 102 -6.10 -6.90 11.37
CA VAL A 102 -5.60 -7.88 10.39
C VAL A 102 -6.47 -7.85 9.13
N ASN A 103 -7.79 -7.92 9.29
CA ASN A 103 -8.73 -7.81 8.17
C ASN A 103 -8.61 -6.45 7.46
N TYR A 104 -8.40 -5.34 8.20
CA TYR A 104 -8.13 -4.04 7.60
C TYR A 104 -6.90 -4.08 6.68
N VAL A 105 -5.78 -4.63 7.15
CA VAL A 105 -4.57 -4.78 6.32
C VAL A 105 -4.85 -5.66 5.10
N ARG A 106 -5.57 -6.78 5.27
CA ARG A 106 -5.93 -7.68 4.16
C ARG A 106 -6.80 -7.01 3.10
N ARG A 107 -7.68 -6.09 3.49
CA ARG A 107 -8.48 -5.29 2.55
C ARG A 107 -7.62 -4.30 1.76
N ILE A 108 -6.68 -3.63 2.42
CA ILE A 108 -5.71 -2.77 1.72
C ILE A 108 -4.84 -3.60 0.76
N GLU A 109 -4.35 -4.76 1.17
CA GLU A 109 -3.61 -5.66 0.27
C GLU A 109 -4.46 -6.05 -0.95
N GLU A 110 -5.72 -6.44 -0.75
CA GLU A 110 -6.60 -6.84 -1.85
C GLU A 110 -6.82 -5.72 -2.85
N SER A 111 -7.06 -4.49 -2.37
CA SER A 111 -7.23 -3.34 -3.25
C SER A 111 -6.01 -3.10 -4.15
N LEU A 112 -4.80 -3.22 -3.58
CA LEU A 112 -3.56 -3.04 -4.34
C LEU A 112 -3.25 -4.23 -5.26
N ILE A 113 -3.58 -5.46 -4.85
CA ILE A 113 -3.50 -6.65 -5.71
C ILE A 113 -4.40 -6.50 -6.93
N LYS A 114 -5.65 -6.05 -6.71
CA LYS A 114 -6.59 -5.79 -7.80
C LYS A 114 -6.00 -4.79 -8.79
N VAL A 115 -5.49 -3.65 -8.32
CA VAL A 115 -4.90 -2.63 -9.20
C VAL A 115 -3.69 -3.18 -9.97
N CYS A 116 -2.79 -3.93 -9.31
CA CYS A 116 -1.68 -4.60 -9.99
C CYS A 116 -2.19 -5.54 -11.10
N THR A 117 -3.23 -6.33 -10.81
CA THR A 117 -3.82 -7.26 -11.77
C THR A 117 -4.45 -6.53 -12.97
N ASP A 118 -5.16 -5.44 -12.72
CA ASP A 118 -5.82 -4.64 -13.75
C ASP A 118 -4.82 -4.02 -14.75
N VAL A 119 -3.60 -3.67 -14.29
CA VAL A 119 -2.52 -3.21 -15.17
C VAL A 119 -1.67 -4.35 -15.77
N GLY A 120 -2.04 -5.62 -15.52
CA GLY A 120 -1.37 -6.79 -16.08
C GLY A 120 -0.24 -7.37 -15.22
N LEU A 121 0.00 -6.85 -14.01
CA LEU A 121 1.01 -7.38 -13.11
C LEU A 121 0.42 -8.46 -12.18
N GLN A 122 0.92 -9.69 -12.28
CA GLN A 122 0.58 -10.75 -11.33
C GLN A 122 1.24 -10.50 -9.98
N ALA A 123 0.43 -10.14 -8.99
CA ALA A 123 0.87 -9.89 -7.63
C ALA A 123 -0.07 -10.59 -6.64
N GLY A 124 0.41 -10.76 -5.41
CA GLY A 124 -0.37 -11.46 -4.37
C GLY A 124 0.23 -11.26 -2.98
N ARG A 125 -0.13 -12.17 -2.08
CA ARG A 125 0.35 -12.20 -0.70
C ARG A 125 1.44 -13.26 -0.52
N ILE A 126 2.31 -13.04 0.47
CA ILE A 126 3.21 -14.07 1.00
C ILE A 126 2.82 -14.29 2.46
N ASP A 127 2.69 -15.53 2.86
CA ASP A 127 2.33 -15.88 4.24
C ASP A 127 3.33 -15.31 5.25
N GLY A 128 2.81 -14.77 6.35
CA GLY A 128 3.62 -14.11 7.38
C GLY A 128 4.21 -12.75 7.00
N ARG A 129 4.00 -12.23 5.77
CA ARG A 129 4.57 -10.98 5.28
C ARG A 129 3.48 -10.01 4.82
N SER A 130 3.34 -8.87 5.46
CA SER A 130 2.43 -7.81 5.00
C SER A 130 2.93 -7.14 3.72
N GLY A 131 1.97 -6.61 2.93
CA GLY A 131 2.22 -5.93 1.67
C GLY A 131 1.83 -6.76 0.45
N VAL A 132 2.11 -6.22 -0.73
CA VAL A 132 1.81 -6.87 -2.01
C VAL A 132 3.12 -7.28 -2.69
N TRP A 133 3.13 -8.49 -3.22
CA TRP A 133 4.35 -9.17 -3.66
C TRP A 133 4.19 -9.75 -5.07
N VAL A 134 5.22 -9.58 -5.86
CA VAL A 134 5.43 -10.39 -7.07
C VAL A 134 6.10 -11.69 -6.65
N PRO A 135 5.55 -12.87 -7.00
CA PRO A 135 6.08 -14.15 -6.59
C PRO A 135 7.49 -14.40 -7.14
N ALA A 136 8.23 -15.31 -6.52
CA ALA A 136 9.50 -15.78 -7.04
C ALA A 136 9.30 -16.43 -8.42
N GLY A 137 10.21 -16.16 -9.33
CA GLY A 137 10.15 -16.70 -10.70
C GLY A 137 11.27 -16.19 -11.58
N GLY A 138 11.60 -16.90 -12.65
CA GLY A 138 12.66 -16.51 -13.57
C GLY A 138 14.05 -16.37 -12.91
N GLY A 139 14.34 -17.17 -11.87
CA GLY A 139 15.60 -17.07 -11.11
C GLY A 139 15.68 -15.90 -10.12
N ARG A 140 14.62 -15.10 -9.99
CA ARG A 140 14.53 -13.98 -9.04
C ARG A 140 13.74 -14.37 -7.79
N PRO A 141 14.11 -13.89 -6.59
CA PRO A 141 13.33 -14.10 -5.38
C PRO A 141 11.99 -13.35 -5.46
N ALA A 142 11.11 -13.57 -4.49
CA ALA A 142 9.90 -12.76 -4.33
C ALA A 142 10.27 -11.30 -4.10
N ARG A 143 9.49 -10.37 -4.67
CA ARG A 143 9.77 -8.93 -4.65
C ARG A 143 8.53 -8.15 -4.22
N LYS A 144 8.73 -7.22 -3.30
CA LYS A 144 7.63 -6.38 -2.79
C LYS A 144 7.37 -5.21 -3.75
N VAL A 145 6.14 -5.11 -4.25
CA VAL A 145 5.67 -3.99 -5.08
C VAL A 145 4.92 -2.96 -4.25
N ALA A 146 4.29 -3.35 -3.13
CA ALA A 146 3.66 -2.40 -2.22
C ALA A 146 3.95 -2.74 -0.75
N ALA A 147 4.33 -1.72 0.01
CA ALA A 147 4.52 -1.80 1.45
C ALA A 147 3.26 -1.32 2.19
N ILE A 148 2.97 -1.93 3.36
CA ILE A 148 1.88 -1.52 4.24
C ILE A 148 2.42 -1.40 5.65
N GLY A 149 2.18 -0.24 6.27
CA GLY A 149 2.54 0.03 7.64
C GLY A 149 1.51 0.94 8.29
N VAL A 150 0.72 0.43 9.21
CA VAL A 150 -0.42 1.13 9.80
C VAL A 150 -0.27 1.28 11.31
N ARG A 151 -1.03 2.20 11.87
CA ARG A 151 -1.31 2.35 13.29
C ARG A 151 -2.81 2.53 13.48
N VAL A 152 -3.35 1.99 14.56
CA VAL A 152 -4.73 2.26 14.99
C VAL A 152 -4.68 2.93 16.36
N SER A 153 -5.40 4.02 16.51
CA SER A 153 -5.53 4.76 17.75
C SER A 153 -6.96 5.28 17.87
N ARG A 154 -7.61 5.05 19.01
CA ARG A 154 -9.03 5.43 19.23
C ARG A 154 -9.94 4.92 18.09
N ALA A 155 -9.78 3.65 17.73
CA ALA A 155 -10.47 3.00 16.60
C ALA A 155 -10.26 3.68 15.23
N THR A 156 -9.36 4.65 15.09
CA THR A 156 -9.05 5.35 13.84
C THR A 156 -7.69 4.92 13.31
N THR A 157 -7.61 4.68 12.00
CA THR A 157 -6.37 4.28 11.32
C THR A 157 -5.51 5.50 10.97
N LEU A 158 -4.19 5.31 11.02
CA LEU A 158 -3.15 6.25 10.60
C LEU A 158 -2.11 5.52 9.76
N HIS A 159 -1.34 6.29 8.99
CA HIS A 159 -0.44 5.76 7.97
C HIS A 159 -1.21 4.94 6.93
N GLY A 160 -0.58 3.98 6.27
CA GLY A 160 -1.28 3.22 5.23
C GLY A 160 -0.35 2.41 4.36
N PHE A 161 -0.28 2.73 3.07
CA PHE A 161 0.46 1.96 2.08
C PHE A 161 1.32 2.84 1.17
N ALA A 162 2.26 2.20 0.50
CA ALA A 162 3.09 2.78 -0.54
C ALA A 162 3.21 1.78 -1.69
N LEU A 163 2.70 2.14 -2.88
CA LEU A 163 2.73 1.34 -4.11
C LEU A 163 3.82 1.89 -5.03
N ASN A 164 4.80 1.06 -5.35
CA ASN A 164 5.88 1.40 -6.27
C ASN A 164 5.36 1.35 -7.71
N CYS A 165 5.19 2.49 -8.36
CA CYS A 165 4.73 2.59 -9.75
C CYS A 165 5.92 2.62 -10.72
N ASP A 166 6.65 3.73 -10.79
CA ASP A 166 7.83 3.93 -11.64
C ASP A 166 9.00 4.58 -10.89
N CYS A 167 9.03 4.45 -9.55
CA CYS A 167 10.05 5.04 -8.70
C CYS A 167 11.44 4.43 -8.90
N ASP A 168 12.47 5.20 -8.51
CA ASP A 168 13.86 4.73 -8.45
C ASP A 168 14.03 3.70 -7.33
N LEU A 169 14.30 2.46 -7.71
CA LEU A 169 14.50 1.35 -6.76
C LEU A 169 15.89 1.37 -6.09
N GLY A 170 16.86 2.11 -6.62
CA GLY A 170 18.20 2.27 -6.04
C GLY A 170 18.16 2.85 -4.63
N ALA A 171 17.16 3.67 -4.33
CA ALA A 171 16.95 4.20 -2.98
C ALA A 171 16.74 3.12 -1.90
N PHE A 172 16.28 1.94 -2.26
CA PHE A 172 16.13 0.82 -1.32
C PHE A 172 17.44 0.07 -1.02
N GLU A 173 18.48 0.26 -1.82
CA GLU A 173 19.77 -0.44 -1.64
C GLU A 173 20.55 0.07 -0.41
N THR A 174 20.26 1.28 0.07
CA THR A 174 20.91 1.88 1.23
C THR A 174 20.34 1.41 2.57
N ILE A 175 19.25 0.64 2.55
CA ILE A 175 18.58 0.12 3.75
C ILE A 175 18.37 -1.39 3.61
N VAL A 176 18.08 -2.07 4.72
CA VAL A 176 17.53 -3.44 4.70
C VAL A 176 15.99 -3.33 4.71
N PRO A 177 15.33 -3.26 3.52
CA PRO A 177 13.92 -2.96 3.45
C PRO A 177 13.10 -4.02 4.18
N CYS A 178 12.24 -3.59 5.08
CA CYS A 178 11.37 -4.49 5.87
C CYS A 178 12.13 -5.54 6.71
N GLY A 179 13.47 -5.46 6.80
CA GLY A 179 14.31 -6.46 7.49
C GLY A 179 14.25 -7.86 6.87
N ILE A 180 14.00 -7.93 5.57
CA ILE A 180 13.85 -9.19 4.83
C ILE A 180 15.06 -9.27 3.89
N SER A 181 16.03 -10.10 4.24
CA SER A 181 17.25 -10.31 3.45
C SER A 181 17.08 -11.29 2.29
N ASP A 182 15.98 -12.04 2.26
CA ASP A 182 15.67 -13.09 1.29
C ASP A 182 14.62 -12.68 0.23
N ALA A 183 14.30 -11.39 0.15
CA ALA A 183 13.34 -10.87 -0.82
C ALA A 183 13.77 -9.47 -1.33
N GLY A 184 13.41 -9.17 -2.57
CA GLY A 184 13.69 -7.89 -3.20
C GLY A 184 12.56 -6.86 -3.05
N VAL A 185 12.81 -5.69 -3.63
CA VAL A 185 11.82 -4.65 -3.89
C VAL A 185 11.68 -4.51 -5.41
N THR A 186 10.50 -4.14 -5.88
CA THR A 186 10.22 -3.91 -7.29
C THR A 186 9.19 -2.80 -7.48
N SER A 187 8.92 -2.42 -8.73
CA SER A 187 7.86 -1.50 -9.12
C SER A 187 7.00 -2.12 -10.23
N ILE A 188 5.82 -1.55 -10.46
CA ILE A 188 4.94 -1.99 -11.55
C ILE A 188 5.69 -1.87 -12.88
N SER A 189 6.33 -0.73 -13.14
CA SER A 189 7.07 -0.47 -14.38
C SER A 189 8.23 -1.43 -14.60
N ALA A 190 8.98 -1.75 -13.55
CA ALA A 190 10.12 -2.68 -13.64
C ALA A 190 9.69 -4.12 -13.97
N GLU A 191 8.51 -4.54 -13.51
CA GLU A 191 8.00 -5.89 -13.79
C GLU A 191 7.33 -5.99 -15.16
N LEU A 192 6.66 -4.93 -15.62
CA LEU A 192 5.96 -4.92 -16.91
C LEU A 192 6.87 -4.54 -18.09
N GLY A 193 8.04 -3.95 -17.83
CA GLY A 193 8.98 -3.51 -18.88
C GLY A 193 8.53 -2.26 -19.63
N HIS A 194 7.53 -1.53 -19.14
CA HIS A 194 7.10 -0.23 -19.66
C HIS A 194 6.64 0.67 -18.50
N ARG A 195 6.59 1.97 -18.74
CA ARG A 195 6.21 2.94 -17.71
C ARG A 195 4.72 2.79 -17.34
N VAL A 196 4.47 2.68 -16.04
CA VAL A 196 3.17 2.83 -15.40
C VAL A 196 3.39 3.78 -14.22
N GLY A 197 3.05 5.04 -14.40
CA GLY A 197 3.27 6.10 -13.41
C GLY A 197 2.17 6.14 -12.35
N VAL A 198 2.37 7.02 -11.37
CA VAL A 198 1.40 7.25 -10.29
C VAL A 198 0.06 7.72 -10.85
N GLU A 199 0.08 8.58 -11.86
CA GLU A 199 -1.10 9.13 -12.53
C GLU A 199 -1.97 8.04 -13.18
N ASP A 200 -1.36 6.97 -13.70
CA ASP A 200 -2.05 5.89 -14.40
C ASP A 200 -2.89 5.00 -13.45
N VAL A 201 -2.50 4.93 -12.17
CA VAL A 201 -3.13 4.02 -11.19
C VAL A 201 -3.89 4.74 -10.08
N ARG A 202 -3.68 6.03 -9.88
CA ARG A 202 -4.19 6.78 -8.72
C ARG A 202 -5.71 6.66 -8.54
N SER A 203 -6.48 6.82 -9.61
CA SER A 203 -7.94 6.73 -9.57
C SER A 203 -8.42 5.30 -9.28
N ALA A 204 -7.78 4.30 -9.92
CA ALA A 204 -8.10 2.89 -9.67
C ALA A 204 -7.77 2.48 -8.23
N VAL A 205 -6.67 2.98 -7.65
CA VAL A 205 -6.33 2.77 -6.24
C VAL A 205 -7.37 3.38 -5.33
N ALA A 206 -7.83 4.62 -5.59
CA ALA A 206 -8.87 5.27 -4.79
C ALA A 206 -10.15 4.44 -4.75
N GLU A 207 -10.63 3.99 -5.90
CA GLU A 207 -11.83 3.18 -6.04
C GLU A 207 -11.66 1.82 -5.34
N ALA A 208 -10.59 1.09 -5.65
CA ALA A 208 -10.35 -0.23 -5.08
C ALA A 208 -10.20 -0.21 -3.55
N VAL A 209 -9.56 0.82 -2.98
CA VAL A 209 -9.44 0.98 -1.52
C VAL A 209 -10.81 1.23 -0.89
N CYS A 210 -11.62 2.13 -1.47
CA CYS A 210 -12.99 2.37 -0.98
C CYS A 210 -13.84 1.10 -1.04
N ASP A 211 -13.80 0.38 -2.16
CA ASP A 211 -14.56 -0.87 -2.35
C ASP A 211 -14.13 -1.96 -1.37
N ALA A 212 -12.84 -2.11 -1.12
CA ALA A 212 -12.33 -3.07 -0.15
C ALA A 212 -12.78 -2.73 1.28
N LEU A 213 -12.69 -1.46 1.67
CA LEU A 213 -13.08 -1.01 3.01
C LEU A 213 -14.59 -1.11 3.25
N ASP A 214 -15.39 -0.84 2.23
CA ASP A 214 -16.85 -0.98 2.28
C ASP A 214 -17.34 -2.43 2.15
N GLY A 215 -16.44 -3.37 1.86
CA GLY A 215 -16.78 -4.79 1.69
C GLY A 215 -17.38 -5.14 0.33
N ARG A 216 -17.30 -4.23 -0.64
CA ARG A 216 -17.69 -4.48 -2.04
C ARG A 216 -16.67 -5.31 -2.80
N LEU A 217 -15.39 -5.17 -2.48
CA LEU A 217 -14.32 -6.03 -3.01
C LEU A 217 -14.16 -7.28 -2.13
N ALA A 218 -14.23 -8.46 -2.74
CA ALA A 218 -14.01 -9.72 -2.05
C ALA A 218 -12.53 -9.87 -1.67
N VAL A 219 -12.24 -10.21 -0.42
CA VAL A 219 -10.86 -10.45 0.05
C VAL A 219 -10.55 -11.93 -0.07
N HIS A 220 -9.55 -12.26 -0.88
CA HIS A 220 -9.04 -13.63 -1.03
C HIS A 220 -7.96 -13.86 0.04
N LEU A 221 -8.24 -14.74 1.00
CA LEU A 221 -7.30 -15.02 2.10
C LEU A 221 -6.19 -16.01 1.71
N THR A 222 -6.23 -16.57 0.50
CA THR A 222 -5.20 -17.48 0.00
C THR A 222 -3.91 -16.73 -0.33
N THR A 223 -2.77 -17.31 0.04
CA THR A 223 -1.45 -16.86 -0.39
C THR A 223 -1.17 -17.34 -1.81
N GLY A 224 -0.67 -16.46 -2.66
CA GLY A 224 -0.42 -16.74 -4.08
C GLY A 224 -0.86 -15.60 -4.99
N PRO A 225 -0.58 -15.67 -6.29
CA PRO A 225 -1.05 -14.67 -7.25
C PRO A 225 -2.59 -14.69 -7.32
N ALA A 226 -3.19 -13.51 -7.57
CA ALA A 226 -4.62 -13.41 -7.80
C ALA A 226 -5.04 -14.31 -8.98
N PRO A 227 -6.26 -14.92 -8.94
CA PRO A 227 -6.77 -15.68 -10.06
C PRO A 227 -6.85 -14.78 -11.31
N GLN A 228 -6.34 -15.27 -12.43
CA GLN A 228 -6.45 -14.55 -13.71
C GLN A 228 -7.92 -14.37 -14.07
N PRO A 229 -8.34 -13.22 -14.61
CA PRO A 229 -9.64 -13.10 -15.23
C PRO A 229 -9.73 -14.11 -16.37
N ALA A 230 -10.83 -14.86 -16.42
CA ALA A 230 -11.07 -15.83 -17.47
C ALA A 230 -10.98 -15.14 -18.83
N VAL A 231 -9.95 -15.45 -19.61
CA VAL A 231 -9.85 -15.00 -20.99
C VAL A 231 -11.05 -15.58 -21.73
N ALA A 232 -12.00 -14.70 -22.12
CA ALA A 232 -13.10 -15.11 -22.98
C ALA A 232 -12.48 -15.73 -24.25
N ARG A 233 -12.63 -17.05 -24.41
CA ARG A 233 -12.24 -17.72 -25.65
C ARG A 233 -13.08 -17.09 -26.76
N ALA A 234 -12.40 -16.37 -27.64
CA ALA A 234 -13.02 -15.98 -28.91
C ALA A 234 -13.47 -17.26 -29.61
N SER A 235 -14.78 -17.42 -29.74
CA SER A 235 -15.38 -18.45 -30.57
C SER A 235 -14.93 -18.20 -32.01
N SER A 236 -14.09 -19.07 -32.54
CA SER A 236 -13.77 -19.08 -33.95
C SER A 236 -15.06 -19.28 -34.74
N PRO A 237 -15.38 -18.48 -35.77
CA PRO A 237 -16.47 -18.83 -36.65
C PRO A 237 -16.07 -20.04 -37.48
N GLU A 238 -16.82 -21.13 -37.32
CA GLU A 238 -16.78 -22.22 -38.30
C GLU A 238 -17.29 -21.69 -39.64
N GLY A 239 -16.44 -21.79 -40.65
CA GLY A 239 -16.74 -21.60 -42.05
C GLY A 239 -16.69 -22.95 -42.77
#